data_d5f2f9a93bc2ec44481d91363402bc12
#
_entry.id   d5f2f9a93bc2ec44481d91363402bc12
#
_cell.length_a   1.000
_cell.length_b   1.000
_cell.length_c   1.000
_cell.angle_alpha   90.00
_cell.angle_beta   90.00
_cell.angle_gamma   90.00
#
_symmetry.space_group_name_H-M   'P 1'
#
loop_
_entity.id
_entity.type
_entity.pdbx_description
1 polymer ?
#
loop_
_entity_poly.entity_id
_entity_poly.type
_entity_poly.pdbx_seq_one_letter_code
_entity_poly.pdbx_strand_id
1 'polypeptide(L)'
;MIYGIGCDLCSTARMAKSLGGAHGPAFAARVFGPSEREALGLTGGIPDPLSAHRSASAAADFAAKEAFLKAAGTGLAGPFALCEIEAVRLESGAPEYRFSGGSARWMAA
;
A
#
# COMPACT_ATOMS: atom_id res chain seq x y z
N MET A 1 13.12 2.55 16.86
CA MET A 1 13.65 3.86 16.43
C MET A 1 12.56 4.93 16.56
N ILE A 2 12.81 5.95 17.33
CA ILE A 2 11.80 6.98 17.63
C ILE A 2 11.32 7.69 16.37
N TYR A 3 12.24 7.97 15.45
CA TYR A 3 11.93 8.62 14.18
C TYR A 3 10.92 7.80 13.37
N GLY A 4 11.09 6.48 13.32
CA GLY A 4 10.20 5.60 12.59
C GLY A 4 8.79 5.60 13.16
N ILE A 5 8.65 5.63 14.49
CA ILE A 5 7.35 5.66 15.15
C ILE A 5 6.58 6.94 14.77
N GLY A 6 7.23 8.09 14.82
CA GLY A 6 6.62 9.35 14.45
C GLY A 6 6.18 9.38 12.99
N CYS A 7 6.99 8.85 12.08
CA CYS A 7 6.65 8.76 10.67
C CYS A 7 5.44 7.85 10.44
N ASP A 8 5.36 6.73 11.15
CA ASP A 8 4.25 5.79 11.01
C ASP A 8 2.93 6.42 11.42
N LEU A 9 2.91 7.18 12.53
CA LEU A 9 1.70 7.88 12.97
C LEU A 9 1.26 8.92 11.95
N CYS A 10 2.20 9.70 11.40
CA CYS A 10 1.89 10.66 10.35
C CYS A 10 1.33 9.98 9.11
N SER A 11 1.93 8.86 8.71
CA SER A 11 1.49 8.10 7.55
C SER A 11 0.08 7.55 7.71
N THR A 12 -0.27 7.09 8.91
CA THR A 12 -1.62 6.61 9.21
C THR A 12 -2.67 7.72 9.04
N ALA A 13 -2.39 8.91 9.58
CA ALA A 13 -3.29 10.05 9.45
C ALA A 13 -3.45 10.47 7.99
N ARG A 14 -2.35 10.52 7.23
CA ARG A 14 -2.39 10.85 5.80
C ARG A 14 -3.18 9.82 5.02
N MET A 15 -2.99 8.54 5.33
CA MET A 15 -3.69 7.46 4.65
C MET A 15 -5.20 7.57 4.89
N ALA A 16 -5.61 7.81 6.12
CA ALA A 16 -7.02 8.00 6.46
C ALA A 16 -7.63 9.17 5.66
N LYS A 17 -6.88 10.26 5.56
CA LYS A 17 -7.33 11.45 4.82
C LYS A 17 -7.44 11.17 3.32
N SER A 18 -6.45 10.48 2.76
CA SER A 18 -6.44 10.16 1.32
C SER A 18 -7.59 9.22 0.96
N LEU A 19 -7.81 8.19 1.76
CA LEU A 19 -8.88 7.21 1.50
C LEU A 19 -10.27 7.80 1.75
N GLY A 20 -10.41 8.66 2.74
CA GLY A 20 -11.68 9.27 3.10
C GLY A 20 -12.09 10.46 2.25
N GLY A 21 -11.23 10.94 1.37
CA GLY A 21 -11.50 12.10 0.53
C GLY A 21 -12.35 11.76 -0.69
N ALA A 22 -12.65 12.80 -1.48
CA ALA A 22 -13.49 12.66 -2.67
C ALA A 22 -12.87 11.72 -3.72
N HIS A 23 -11.56 11.59 -3.74
CA HIS A 23 -10.83 10.74 -4.68
C HIS A 23 -10.34 9.44 -4.06
N GLY A 24 -10.91 9.05 -2.92
CA GLY A 24 -10.53 7.85 -2.18
C GLY A 24 -10.51 6.57 -3.02
N PRO A 25 -11.60 6.24 -3.74
CA PRO A 25 -11.62 5.04 -4.58
C PRO A 25 -10.55 5.04 -5.67
N ALA A 26 -10.32 6.17 -6.33
CA ALA A 26 -9.29 6.30 -7.36
C ALA A 26 -7.88 6.17 -6.75
N PHE A 27 -7.68 6.75 -5.58
CA PHE A 27 -6.44 6.63 -4.84
C PHE A 27 -6.16 5.17 -4.47
N ALA A 28 -7.16 4.47 -3.93
CA ALA A 28 -7.02 3.07 -3.55
C ALA A 28 -6.66 2.18 -4.75
N ALA A 29 -7.31 2.41 -5.89
CA ALA A 29 -7.03 1.63 -7.10
C ALA A 29 -5.63 1.87 -7.66
N ARG A 30 -5.10 3.08 -7.48
CA ARG A 30 -3.78 3.44 -7.98
C ARG A 30 -2.66 2.92 -7.08
N VAL A 31 -2.91 2.84 -5.78
CA VAL A 31 -1.88 2.52 -4.79
C VAL A 31 -1.89 1.04 -4.41
N PHE A 32 -3.06 0.43 -4.30
CA PHE A 32 -3.21 -0.93 -3.81
C PHE A 32 -3.69 -1.86 -4.92
N GLY A 33 -3.08 -3.04 -4.99
CA GLY A 33 -3.51 -4.08 -5.91
C GLY A 33 -4.81 -4.75 -5.45
N PRO A 34 -5.42 -5.59 -6.32
CA PRO A 34 -6.71 -6.21 -6.00
C PRO A 34 -6.73 -7.01 -4.71
N SER A 35 -5.70 -7.82 -4.45
CA SER A 35 -5.62 -8.63 -3.24
C SER A 35 -5.45 -7.76 -2.00
N GLU A 36 -4.67 -6.68 -2.11
CA GLU A 36 -4.51 -5.73 -1.02
C GLU A 36 -5.82 -5.03 -0.69
N ARG A 37 -6.56 -4.59 -1.72
CA ARG A 37 -7.85 -3.93 -1.53
C ARG A 37 -8.85 -4.87 -0.87
N GLU A 38 -8.85 -6.14 -1.24
CA GLU A 38 -9.71 -7.13 -0.61
C GLU A 38 -9.36 -7.30 0.87
N ALA A 39 -8.08 -7.49 1.17
CA ALA A 39 -7.62 -7.66 2.56
C ALA A 39 -7.89 -6.42 3.42
N LEU A 40 -7.82 -5.23 2.82
CA LEU A 40 -8.08 -3.97 3.51
C LEU A 40 -9.57 -3.62 3.60
N GLY A 41 -10.43 -4.40 2.95
CA GLY A 41 -11.86 -4.12 2.94
C GLY A 41 -12.25 -2.93 2.08
N LEU A 42 -11.51 -2.67 1.01
CA LEU A 42 -11.72 -1.53 0.13
C LEU A 42 -12.34 -1.90 -1.22
N THR A 43 -12.66 -3.16 -1.43
CA THR A 43 -13.11 -3.66 -2.74
C THR A 43 -14.48 -3.09 -3.14
N GLY A 44 -15.40 -2.96 -2.20
CA GLY A 44 -16.74 -2.43 -2.48
C GLY A 44 -16.86 -0.93 -2.32
N GLY A 45 -15.75 -0.23 -2.22
CA GLY A 45 -15.71 1.19 -1.93
C GLY A 45 -14.99 1.47 -0.62
N ILE A 46 -14.87 2.73 -0.26
CA ILE A 46 -14.18 3.13 0.96
C ILE A 46 -15.19 3.16 2.11
N PRO A 47 -14.99 2.37 3.18
CA PRO A 47 -15.88 2.43 4.34
C PRO A 47 -15.91 3.83 4.97
N ASP A 48 -17.08 4.25 5.42
CA ASP A 48 -17.26 5.53 6.09
C ASP A 48 -18.08 5.32 7.37
N PRO A 49 -17.50 5.47 8.56
CA PRO A 49 -16.12 5.91 8.80
C PRO A 49 -15.09 4.80 8.55
N LEU A 50 -13.88 5.21 8.18
CA LEU A 50 -12.76 4.31 8.03
C LEU A 50 -12.15 4.05 9.41
N SER A 51 -12.02 2.77 9.81
CA SER A 51 -11.49 2.44 11.13
C SER A 51 -10.00 2.78 11.24
N ALA A 52 -9.56 3.06 12.47
CA ALA A 52 -8.14 3.33 12.74
C ALA A 52 -7.27 2.11 12.38
N HIS A 53 -7.76 0.90 12.65
CA HIS A 53 -7.05 -0.32 12.29
C HIS A 53 -6.86 -0.44 10.78
N ARG A 54 -7.91 -0.17 10.02
CA ARG A 54 -7.87 -0.25 8.56
C ARG A 54 -6.93 0.79 7.98
N SER A 55 -6.97 2.01 8.50
CA SER A 55 -6.05 3.08 8.10
C SER A 55 -4.59 2.72 8.40
N ALA A 56 -4.34 2.12 9.57
CA ALA A 56 -2.99 1.70 9.94
C ALA A 56 -2.49 0.58 9.04
N SER A 57 -3.35 -0.39 8.72
CA SER A 57 -2.98 -1.50 7.82
C SER A 57 -2.66 -0.98 6.41
N ALA A 58 -3.46 -0.07 5.90
CA ALA A 58 -3.23 0.54 4.59
C ALA A 58 -1.91 1.34 4.59
N ALA A 59 -1.65 2.10 5.65
CA ALA A 59 -0.40 2.86 5.78
C ALA A 59 0.81 1.93 5.85
N ALA A 60 0.71 0.81 6.54
CA ALA A 60 1.78 -0.18 6.63
C ALA A 60 2.10 -0.80 5.27
N ASP A 61 1.07 -1.15 4.50
CA ASP A 61 1.24 -1.68 3.15
C ASP A 61 1.90 -0.65 2.23
N PHE A 62 1.48 0.60 2.33
CA PHE A 62 2.06 1.69 1.54
C PHE A 62 3.55 1.89 1.90
N ALA A 63 3.87 1.88 3.19
CA ALA A 63 5.25 2.02 3.66
C ALA A 63 6.13 0.87 3.17
N ALA A 64 5.60 -0.35 3.14
CA ALA A 64 6.32 -1.52 2.62
C ALA A 64 6.63 -1.35 1.13
N LYS A 65 5.70 -0.81 0.35
CA LYS A 65 5.91 -0.55 -1.08
C LYS A 65 6.97 0.53 -1.29
N GLU A 66 6.92 1.60 -0.49
CA GLU A 66 7.93 2.66 -0.55
C GLU A 66 9.31 2.11 -0.23
N ALA A 67 9.40 1.25 0.78
CA ALA A 67 10.66 0.62 1.17
C ALA A 67 11.22 -0.23 0.03
N PHE A 68 10.36 -0.98 -0.68
CA PHE A 68 10.77 -1.75 -1.85
C PHE A 68 11.32 -0.85 -2.94
N LEU A 69 10.59 0.21 -3.29
CA LEU A 69 11.01 1.12 -4.35
C LEU A 69 12.33 1.81 -4.02
N LYS A 70 12.51 2.16 -2.75
CA LYS A 70 13.74 2.77 -2.27
C LYS A 70 14.92 1.79 -2.38
N ALA A 71 14.71 0.54 -1.98
CA ALA A 71 15.73 -0.50 -2.09
C ALA A 71 16.09 -0.81 -3.55
N ALA A 72 15.10 -0.74 -4.44
CA ALA A 72 15.30 -0.92 -5.88
C ALA A 72 15.98 0.28 -6.54
N GLY A 73 16.06 1.42 -5.84
CA GLY A 73 16.68 2.64 -6.35
C GLY A 73 15.88 3.39 -7.38
N THR A 74 14.60 3.03 -7.59
CA THR A 74 13.78 3.62 -8.65
C THR A 74 12.85 4.73 -8.18
N GLY A 75 12.38 4.64 -6.92
CA GLY A 75 11.34 5.55 -6.44
C GLY A 75 10.04 5.40 -7.24
N LEU A 76 9.15 6.37 -7.09
CA LEU A 76 7.83 6.34 -7.74
C LEU A 76 7.90 6.59 -9.25
N ALA A 77 8.99 7.17 -9.73
CA ALA A 77 9.17 7.48 -11.15
C ALA A 77 9.76 6.31 -11.95
N GLY A 78 10.05 5.18 -11.30
CA GLY A 78 10.66 4.03 -11.94
C GLY A 78 9.66 3.18 -12.71
N PRO A 79 10.07 1.97 -13.12
CA PRO A 79 9.24 1.08 -13.94
C PRO A 79 8.11 0.41 -13.18
N PHE A 80 8.00 0.64 -11.88
CA PHE A 80 7.01 -0.02 -11.03
C PHE A 80 5.77 0.86 -10.84
N ALA A 81 4.60 0.25 -10.94
CA ALA A 81 3.34 0.87 -10.51
C ALA A 81 3.00 0.33 -9.12
N LEU A 82 2.58 1.19 -8.21
CA LEU A 82 2.27 0.80 -6.84
C LEU A 82 1.23 -0.31 -6.75
N CYS A 83 0.18 -0.25 -7.57
CA CYS A 83 -0.87 -1.27 -7.56
C CYS A 83 -0.41 -2.61 -8.12
N GLU A 84 0.75 -2.67 -8.75
CA GLU A 84 1.35 -3.90 -9.27
C GLU A 84 2.33 -4.54 -8.29
N ILE A 85 2.56 -3.91 -7.16
CA ILE A 85 3.42 -4.42 -6.09
C ILE A 85 2.53 -4.61 -4.88
N GLU A 86 2.13 -5.86 -4.60
CA GLU A 86 1.26 -6.11 -3.47
C GLU A 86 2.05 -6.62 -2.28
N ALA A 87 1.85 -5.98 -1.13
CA ALA A 87 2.39 -6.46 0.14
C ALA A 87 1.32 -7.34 0.77
N VAL A 88 1.57 -8.63 0.84
CA VAL A 88 0.60 -9.59 1.40
C VAL A 88 1.23 -10.30 2.58
N ARG A 89 0.39 -10.82 3.46
CA ARG A 89 0.85 -11.62 4.59
C ARG A 89 0.48 -13.08 4.37
N LEU A 90 1.48 -13.95 4.58
CA LEU A 90 1.28 -15.39 4.54
C LEU A 90 0.57 -15.84 5.84
N GLU A 91 0.09 -17.08 5.86
CA GLU A 91 -0.54 -17.66 7.07
C GLU A 91 0.38 -17.60 8.27
N SER A 92 1.70 -17.72 8.03
CA SER A 92 2.70 -17.62 9.10
C SER A 92 2.84 -16.20 9.67
N GLY A 93 2.19 -15.21 9.04
CA GLY A 93 2.36 -13.81 9.39
C GLY A 93 3.52 -13.12 8.70
N ALA A 94 4.33 -13.86 7.95
CA ALA A 94 5.47 -13.30 7.24
C ALA A 94 5.00 -12.43 6.06
N PRO A 95 5.68 -11.29 5.81
CA PRO A 95 5.35 -10.46 4.65
C PRO A 95 5.88 -11.07 3.36
N GLU A 96 5.16 -10.86 2.27
CA GLU A 96 5.56 -11.27 0.94
C GLU A 96 5.17 -10.18 -0.06
N TYR A 97 6.05 -9.91 -1.03
CA TYR A 97 5.73 -9.02 -2.13
C TYR A 97 5.30 -9.86 -3.33
N ARG A 98 4.20 -9.45 -3.96
CA ARG A 98 3.71 -10.05 -5.19
C ARG A 98 3.66 -9.01 -6.28
N PHE A 99 4.13 -9.37 -7.47
CA PHE A 99 4.24 -8.45 -8.59
C PHE A 99 3.31 -8.88 -9.71
N SER A 100 2.75 -7.91 -10.42
CA SER A 100 1.88 -8.14 -11.57
C SER A 100 2.20 -7.12 -12.67
N GLY A 101 1.63 -7.33 -13.86
CA GLY A 101 1.74 -6.38 -14.95
C GLY A 101 3.17 -6.05 -15.36
N GLY A 102 3.41 -4.78 -15.64
CA GLY A 102 4.73 -4.29 -16.03
C GLY A 102 5.78 -4.46 -14.96
N SER A 103 5.38 -4.35 -13.68
CA SER A 103 6.29 -4.54 -12.55
C SER A 103 6.80 -5.99 -12.51
N ALA A 104 5.91 -6.97 -12.73
CA ALA A 104 6.30 -8.38 -12.79
C ALA A 104 7.27 -8.64 -13.94
N ARG A 105 7.00 -8.05 -15.10
CA ARG A 105 7.89 -8.20 -16.26
C ARG A 105 9.28 -7.63 -15.99
N TRP A 106 9.33 -6.48 -15.33
CA TRP A 106 10.59 -5.84 -15.00
C TRP A 106 11.39 -6.70 -14.01
N MET A 107 10.73 -7.27 -13.00
CA MET A 107 11.37 -8.14 -12.02
C MET A 107 11.90 -9.44 -12.62
N ALA A 108 11.22 -9.95 -13.66
CA ALA A 108 11.64 -11.17 -14.34
C ALA A 108 12.84 -10.95 -15.28
N ALA A 109 13.05 -9.72 -15.70
CA ALA A 109 14.20 -9.39 -16.55
C ALA A 109 15.48 -9.30 -15.74
#